data_512cb1e90ad2a20e6805fe70539b95f3
#
_entry.id   512cb1e90ad2a20e6805fe70539b95f3
#
_cell.length_a   1.000
_cell.length_b   1.000
_cell.length_c   1.000
_cell.angle_alpha   90.00
_cell.angle_beta   90.00
_cell.angle_gamma   90.00
#
_symmetry.space_group_name_H-M   'P 1'
#
loop_
_entity.id
_entity.type
_entity.pdbx_description
1 polymer ?
#
loop_
_entity_poly.entity_id
_entity_poly.type
_entity_poly.pdbx_seq_one_letter_code
_entity_poly.pdbx_strand_id
1 'polypeptide(L)'
;ATLFGAMANGVNLLGYLRWTRGTYANIRPAKYRRNFHSPLKDPDGIDFVIVRENLEDLYPPREGNVSELEVLAKLHQEWDPLDGGIYALKVISEKNTRNVARYAAELAMQRREEGFKGLVTIGVKDNVLRRCDGLFRDVAMEVLKEYPDVKVETCIVDALFHRMVTNPRSLDVVLLPNLYGDIVTDVAAEHQGGLGTASSSNLGNKYAMFEA
;
A
#
# COMPACT_ATOMS: atom_id res chain seq x y z
N ALA A 1 9.86 11.11 -16.99
CA ALA A 1 8.63 11.13 -16.17
C ALA A 1 7.42 11.31 -17.09
N THR A 2 6.31 10.69 -16.76
CA THR A 2 5.06 10.81 -17.52
C THR A 2 4.00 11.39 -16.58
N LEU A 3 3.34 12.47 -17.03
CA LEU A 3 2.14 12.99 -16.35
C LEU A 3 0.92 12.28 -16.93
N PHE A 4 0.08 11.77 -16.07
CA PHE A 4 -1.10 11.00 -16.42
C PHE A 4 -2.37 11.66 -15.85
N GLY A 5 -3.33 11.93 -16.71
CA GLY A 5 -4.66 12.40 -16.31
C GLY A 5 -5.65 11.25 -16.20
N ALA A 6 -6.77 11.49 -15.54
CA ALA A 6 -7.85 10.52 -15.43
C ALA A 6 -8.36 10.09 -16.82
N MET A 7 -8.36 8.80 -17.11
CA MET A 7 -8.84 8.24 -18.39
C MET A 7 -9.95 7.23 -18.14
N ALA A 8 -11.09 7.47 -18.74
CA ALA A 8 -12.24 6.59 -18.62
C ALA A 8 -12.18 5.35 -19.53
N ASN A 9 -11.56 5.46 -20.72
CA ASN A 9 -11.41 4.37 -21.69
C ASN A 9 -10.18 4.60 -22.55
N GLY A 10 -9.32 3.60 -22.71
CA GLY A 10 -8.15 3.70 -23.59
C GLY A 10 -7.14 2.58 -23.42
N VAL A 11 -6.02 2.69 -24.10
CA VAL A 11 -4.89 1.77 -23.96
C VAL A 11 -4.51 1.66 -22.48
N ASN A 12 -4.31 0.45 -21.98
CA ASN A 12 -3.93 0.20 -20.57
C ASN A 12 -2.47 0.67 -20.31
N LEU A 13 -2.26 1.99 -20.44
CA LEU A 13 -0.96 2.62 -20.22
C LEU A 13 -0.54 2.47 -18.77
N LEU A 14 -1.48 2.53 -17.84
CA LEU A 14 -1.23 2.30 -16.42
C LEU A 14 -0.66 0.89 -16.18
N GLY A 15 -1.31 -0.13 -16.75
CA GLY A 15 -0.82 -1.51 -16.66
C GLY A 15 0.55 -1.69 -17.32
N TYR A 16 0.78 -1.07 -18.47
CA TYR A 16 2.09 -1.09 -19.12
C TYR A 16 3.20 -0.47 -18.25
N LEU A 17 2.97 0.72 -17.70
CA LEU A 17 3.96 1.38 -16.83
C LEU A 17 4.15 0.61 -15.52
N ARG A 18 3.09 0.09 -14.93
CA ARG A 18 3.13 -0.67 -13.70
C ARG A 18 3.91 -1.99 -13.90
N TRP A 19 3.44 -2.88 -14.76
CA TRP A 19 3.99 -4.23 -14.87
C TRP A 19 5.13 -4.36 -15.89
N THR A 20 5.04 -3.71 -17.07
CA THR A 20 6.09 -3.83 -18.09
C THR A 20 7.30 -2.95 -17.78
N ARG A 21 7.09 -1.77 -17.20
CA ARG A 21 8.15 -0.84 -16.83
C ARG A 21 8.55 -0.92 -15.36
N GLY A 22 7.83 -1.68 -14.55
CA GLY A 22 8.18 -2.01 -13.17
C GLY A 22 8.15 -0.80 -12.24
N THR A 23 7.08 0.01 -12.29
CA THR A 23 6.87 1.06 -11.28
C THR A 23 6.33 0.42 -10.00
N TYR A 24 7.23 -0.06 -9.17
CA TYR A 24 6.95 -0.92 -8.03
C TYR A 24 6.38 -0.22 -6.79
N ALA A 25 6.56 1.08 -6.67
CA ALA A 25 6.07 1.85 -5.53
C ALA A 25 5.06 2.91 -5.98
N ASN A 26 3.87 2.90 -5.40
CA ASN A 26 2.90 3.97 -5.54
C ASN A 26 2.94 4.83 -4.28
N ILE A 27 3.21 6.12 -4.46
CA ILE A 27 3.40 7.08 -3.38
C ILE A 27 2.20 8.00 -3.33
N ARG A 28 1.55 8.04 -2.17
CA ARG A 28 0.32 8.80 -1.91
C ARG A 28 0.52 9.72 -0.70
N PRO A 29 0.88 10.98 -0.88
CA PRO A 29 0.89 11.96 0.22
C PRO A 29 -0.53 12.22 0.73
N ALA A 30 -0.66 12.35 2.04
CA ALA A 30 -1.88 12.79 2.72
C ALA A 30 -1.52 13.95 3.64
N LYS A 31 -1.67 15.16 3.10
CA LYS A 31 -1.30 16.39 3.79
C LYS A 31 -2.48 17.34 3.83
N TYR A 32 -2.99 17.61 5.02
CA TYR A 32 -4.04 18.63 5.19
C TYR A 32 -3.49 20.02 4.84
N ARG A 33 -4.27 20.76 4.08
CA ARG A 33 -4.01 22.17 3.76
C ARG A 33 -5.19 23.00 4.21
N ARG A 34 -4.92 24.12 4.88
CA ARG A 34 -5.96 25.05 5.30
C ARG A 34 -6.83 25.48 4.10
N ASN A 35 -8.12 25.58 4.34
CA ASN A 35 -9.18 25.88 3.37
C ASN A 35 -9.63 24.69 2.50
N PHE A 36 -9.07 23.49 2.67
CA PHE A 36 -9.65 22.30 2.09
C PHE A 36 -10.60 21.62 3.09
N HIS A 37 -11.62 20.96 2.57
CA HIS A 37 -12.54 20.20 3.41
C HIS A 37 -11.80 19.00 4.04
N SER A 38 -12.09 18.71 5.28
CA SER A 38 -11.72 17.47 5.94
C SER A 38 -12.88 17.00 6.83
N PRO A 39 -13.17 15.70 6.89
CA PRO A 39 -14.20 15.17 7.78
C PRO A 39 -13.76 15.18 9.25
N LEU A 40 -12.47 15.42 9.52
CA LEU A 40 -11.93 15.46 10.87
C LEU A 40 -12.21 16.81 11.53
N LYS A 41 -12.56 16.77 12.80
CA LYS A 41 -12.84 17.96 13.60
C LYS A 41 -11.61 18.88 13.75
N ASP A 42 -10.41 18.27 13.80
CA ASP A 42 -9.14 18.98 13.94
C ASP A 42 -8.10 18.33 12.98
N PRO A 43 -8.05 18.78 11.72
CA PRO A 43 -7.15 18.21 10.72
C PRO A 43 -5.77 18.88 10.67
N ASP A 44 -5.54 20.00 11.36
CA ASP A 44 -4.27 20.73 11.30
C ASP A 44 -3.08 19.82 11.71
N GLY A 45 -2.01 19.88 10.93
CA GLY A 45 -0.79 19.09 11.19
C GLY A 45 -0.85 17.63 10.73
N ILE A 46 -1.89 17.22 10.01
CA ILE A 46 -1.87 15.93 9.31
C ILE A 46 -0.91 16.04 8.13
N ASP A 47 0.13 15.22 8.15
CA ASP A 47 1.12 15.09 7.07
C ASP A 47 1.79 13.73 7.18
N PHE A 48 1.36 12.76 6.37
CA PHE A 48 1.97 11.44 6.25
C PHE A 48 1.95 10.96 4.80
N VAL A 49 2.73 9.95 4.48
CA VAL A 49 2.82 9.43 3.12
C VAL A 49 2.59 7.93 3.12
N ILE A 50 1.73 7.46 2.24
CA ILE A 50 1.52 6.03 2.00
C ILE A 50 2.46 5.59 0.89
N VAL A 51 3.22 4.53 1.16
CA VAL A 51 4.05 3.80 0.22
C VAL A 51 3.40 2.43 -0.01
N ARG A 52 2.73 2.31 -1.17
CA ARG A 52 1.99 1.13 -1.57
C ARG A 52 2.83 0.29 -2.51
N GLU A 53 2.97 -1.02 -2.24
CA GLU A 53 3.45 -1.97 -3.23
C GLU A 53 2.52 -1.95 -4.45
N ASN A 54 3.06 -2.05 -5.68
CA ASN A 54 2.30 -1.71 -6.87
C ASN A 54 2.27 -2.77 -7.97
N LEU A 55 2.95 -3.92 -7.78
CA LEU A 55 3.13 -4.93 -8.84
C LEU A 55 2.41 -6.25 -8.60
N GLU A 56 2.14 -6.59 -7.36
CA GLU A 56 1.64 -7.92 -6.97
C GLU A 56 0.40 -7.86 -6.09
N ASP A 57 0.26 -8.75 -5.12
CA ASP A 57 -0.93 -8.95 -4.28
C ASP A 57 -2.08 -9.56 -5.09
N LEU A 58 -3.29 -9.03 -4.99
CA LEU A 58 -4.48 -9.44 -5.76
C LEU A 58 -4.65 -8.69 -7.10
N TYR A 59 -3.77 -7.75 -7.42
CA TYR A 59 -3.92 -6.88 -8.60
C TYR A 59 -3.63 -7.55 -9.94
N PRO A 60 -2.63 -8.41 -10.10
CA PRO A 60 -2.55 -9.25 -11.28
C PRO A 60 -3.74 -10.22 -11.32
N PRO A 61 -4.47 -10.33 -12.46
CA PRO A 61 -5.67 -11.17 -12.56
C PRO A 61 -5.29 -12.65 -12.46
N ARG A 62 -5.41 -13.21 -11.26
CA ARG A 62 -5.15 -14.61 -10.94
C ARG A 62 -6.37 -15.20 -10.26
N GLU A 63 -7.47 -15.26 -11.01
CA GLU A 63 -8.75 -15.79 -10.55
C GLU A 63 -9.16 -17.01 -11.37
N GLY A 64 -9.92 -17.90 -10.79
CA GLY A 64 -10.44 -19.09 -11.43
C GLY A 64 -11.49 -19.81 -10.59
N ASN A 65 -12.02 -20.89 -11.15
CA ASN A 65 -13.00 -21.72 -10.43
C ASN A 65 -12.30 -22.59 -9.40
N VAL A 66 -12.84 -22.70 -8.21
CA VAL A 66 -12.28 -23.56 -7.15
C VAL A 66 -12.16 -25.02 -7.59
N SER A 67 -13.05 -25.49 -8.49
CA SER A 67 -12.95 -26.82 -9.09
C SER A 67 -11.65 -27.10 -9.85
N GLU A 68 -10.92 -26.05 -10.25
CA GLU A 68 -9.59 -26.16 -10.89
C GLU A 68 -8.46 -26.39 -9.89
N LEU A 69 -8.73 -26.22 -8.61
CA LEU A 69 -7.74 -26.34 -7.53
C LEU A 69 -7.98 -27.59 -6.70
N GLU A 70 -7.63 -28.77 -7.23
CA GLU A 70 -7.75 -30.08 -6.55
C GLU A 70 -7.12 -30.08 -5.13
N VAL A 71 -6.09 -29.26 -4.93
CA VAL A 71 -5.40 -29.16 -3.63
C VAL A 71 -6.27 -28.49 -2.57
N LEU A 72 -7.10 -27.51 -2.93
CA LEU A 72 -7.99 -26.84 -1.98
C LEU A 72 -9.16 -27.72 -1.58
N ALA A 73 -9.64 -28.56 -2.47
CA ALA A 73 -10.71 -29.53 -2.18
C ALA A 73 -10.35 -30.50 -1.04
N LYS A 74 -9.05 -30.72 -0.79
CA LYS A 74 -8.56 -31.61 0.27
C LYS A 74 -8.35 -30.90 1.62
N LEU A 75 -8.32 -29.57 1.65
CA LEU A 75 -7.97 -28.81 2.85
C LEU A 75 -9.18 -28.41 3.72
N HIS A 76 -10.40 -28.41 3.17
CA HIS A 76 -11.58 -27.84 3.84
C HIS A 76 -12.86 -28.65 3.65
N GLN A 77 -12.77 -30.00 3.67
CA GLN A 77 -13.89 -30.89 3.31
C GLN A 77 -15.09 -30.86 4.25
N GLU A 78 -14.95 -30.39 5.48
CA GLU A 78 -16.00 -30.55 6.50
C GLU A 78 -16.88 -29.32 6.75
N TRP A 79 -16.40 -28.11 6.47
CA TRP A 79 -17.08 -26.88 6.86
C TRP A 79 -17.16 -25.78 5.79
N ASP A 80 -16.54 -25.97 4.64
CA ASP A 80 -16.57 -25.04 3.53
C ASP A 80 -16.87 -25.78 2.22
N PRO A 81 -18.13 -25.89 1.82
CA PRO A 81 -18.49 -26.40 0.51
C PRO A 81 -18.03 -25.38 -0.55
N LEU A 82 -16.84 -25.62 -1.10
CA LEU A 82 -16.27 -24.79 -2.17
C LEU A 82 -16.98 -24.98 -3.52
N ASP A 83 -18.13 -25.67 -3.54
CA ASP A 83 -18.91 -25.94 -4.74
C ASP A 83 -19.41 -24.65 -5.39
N GLY A 84 -19.09 -24.46 -6.67
CA GLY A 84 -19.41 -23.21 -7.40
C GLY A 84 -18.59 -21.99 -6.97
N GLY A 85 -17.57 -22.14 -6.12
CA GLY A 85 -16.73 -21.04 -5.65
C GLY A 85 -15.72 -20.54 -6.69
N ILE A 86 -15.37 -19.26 -6.57
CA ILE A 86 -14.29 -18.59 -7.33
C ILE A 86 -13.16 -18.26 -6.37
N TYR A 87 -11.92 -18.50 -6.78
CA TYR A 87 -10.74 -18.10 -6.02
C TYR A 87 -10.04 -16.89 -6.63
N ALA A 88 -9.33 -16.12 -5.80
CA ALA A 88 -8.35 -15.13 -6.21
C ALA A 88 -7.02 -15.40 -5.48
N LEU A 89 -5.89 -15.39 -6.20
CA LEU A 89 -4.59 -15.67 -5.63
C LEU A 89 -3.87 -14.39 -5.22
N LYS A 90 -3.71 -14.20 -3.91
CA LYS A 90 -2.79 -13.22 -3.34
C LYS A 90 -1.36 -13.75 -3.40
N VAL A 91 -0.47 -12.99 -4.03
CA VAL A 91 0.96 -13.35 -4.12
C VAL A 91 1.80 -12.20 -3.59
N ILE A 92 2.66 -12.50 -2.63
CA ILE A 92 3.66 -11.58 -2.07
C ILE A 92 5.04 -12.19 -2.29
N SER A 93 5.98 -11.40 -2.83
CA SER A 93 7.35 -11.85 -3.07
C SER A 93 8.37 -11.05 -2.26
N GLU A 94 9.47 -11.69 -1.87
CA GLU A 94 10.58 -11.03 -1.18
C GLU A 94 11.15 -9.87 -2.01
N LYS A 95 11.33 -10.08 -3.33
CA LYS A 95 11.93 -9.09 -4.22
C LYS A 95 11.15 -7.78 -4.22
N ASN A 96 9.84 -7.84 -4.43
CA ASN A 96 9.01 -6.64 -4.50
C ASN A 96 8.85 -5.98 -3.13
N THR A 97 8.72 -6.79 -2.09
CA THR A 97 8.71 -6.30 -0.71
C THR A 97 10.00 -5.56 -0.36
N ARG A 98 11.18 -6.11 -0.69
CA ARG A 98 12.47 -5.45 -0.47
C ARG A 98 12.56 -4.10 -1.20
N ASN A 99 12.10 -4.04 -2.45
CA ASN A 99 12.15 -2.80 -3.23
C ASN A 99 11.30 -1.70 -2.59
N VAL A 100 10.05 -2.00 -2.26
CA VAL A 100 9.15 -1.00 -1.69
C VAL A 100 9.54 -0.63 -0.25
N ALA A 101 10.10 -1.56 0.52
CA ALA A 101 10.60 -1.30 1.87
C ALA A 101 11.83 -0.38 1.88
N ARG A 102 12.77 -0.55 0.94
CA ARG A 102 13.89 0.39 0.78
C ARG A 102 13.40 1.79 0.47
N TYR A 103 12.47 1.91 -0.47
CA TYR A 103 11.89 3.22 -0.79
C TYR A 103 11.25 3.87 0.44
N ALA A 104 10.48 3.10 1.22
CA ALA A 104 9.86 3.61 2.44
C ALA A 104 10.89 4.04 3.49
N ALA A 105 12.01 3.32 3.61
CA ALA A 105 13.11 3.68 4.51
C ALA A 105 13.80 4.99 4.08
N GLU A 106 14.16 5.11 2.81
CA GLU A 106 14.78 6.31 2.25
C GLU A 106 13.87 7.54 2.38
N LEU A 107 12.59 7.37 2.13
CA LEU A 107 11.59 8.43 2.34
C LEU A 107 11.49 8.83 3.83
N ALA A 108 11.50 7.86 4.74
CA ALA A 108 11.43 8.14 6.17
C ALA A 108 12.70 8.86 6.67
N MET A 109 13.87 8.53 6.13
CA MET A 109 15.12 9.27 6.42
C MET A 109 15.03 10.71 5.93
N GLN A 110 14.63 10.93 4.68
CA GLN A 110 14.44 12.28 4.13
C GLN A 110 13.45 13.09 4.98
N ARG A 111 12.31 12.51 5.32
CA ARG A 111 11.30 13.17 6.16
C ARG A 111 11.83 13.49 7.55
N ARG A 112 12.69 12.64 8.12
CA ARG A 112 13.35 12.92 9.40
C ARG A 112 14.28 14.14 9.32
N GLU A 113 15.04 14.29 8.24
CA GLU A 113 15.88 15.48 7.99
C GLU A 113 15.02 16.76 7.86
N GLU A 114 13.80 16.63 7.35
CA GLU A 114 12.81 17.71 7.26
C GLU A 114 12.08 18.00 8.60
N GLY A 115 12.40 17.26 9.67
CA GLY A 115 11.86 17.44 11.02
C GLY A 115 10.62 16.59 11.33
N PHE A 116 10.26 15.63 10.48
CA PHE A 116 9.24 14.63 10.76
C PHE A 116 9.76 13.50 11.64
N LYS A 117 8.95 12.46 11.88
CA LYS A 117 9.26 11.43 12.87
C LYS A 117 10.33 10.44 12.45
N GLY A 118 10.53 10.27 11.13
CA GLY A 118 11.35 9.17 10.60
C GLY A 118 10.80 7.81 10.99
N LEU A 119 9.47 7.64 10.95
CA LEU A 119 8.76 6.43 11.36
C LEU A 119 8.15 5.72 10.16
N VAL A 120 8.45 4.43 10.00
CA VAL A 120 7.74 3.56 9.07
C VAL A 120 6.76 2.68 9.85
N THR A 121 5.47 2.80 9.52
CA THR A 121 4.40 1.92 10.02
C THR A 121 4.08 0.88 8.94
N ILE A 122 4.40 -0.39 9.19
CA ILE A 122 4.10 -1.50 8.28
C ILE A 122 2.68 -2.00 8.58
N GLY A 123 1.75 -1.83 7.62
CA GLY A 123 0.37 -2.28 7.75
C GLY A 123 0.15 -3.64 7.07
N VAL A 124 -0.28 -4.65 7.83
CA VAL A 124 -0.49 -6.03 7.36
C VAL A 124 -1.69 -6.69 8.06
N LYS A 125 -2.18 -7.81 7.52
CA LYS A 125 -3.19 -8.67 8.15
C LYS A 125 -2.61 -10.05 8.51
N ASP A 126 -1.44 -10.07 9.10
CA ASP A 126 -0.66 -11.27 9.40
C ASP A 126 -1.27 -12.17 10.49
N ASN A 127 -2.22 -11.68 11.26
CA ASN A 127 -3.02 -12.50 12.18
C ASN A 127 -3.97 -13.46 11.43
N VAL A 128 -4.32 -13.17 10.16
CA VAL A 128 -5.14 -13.99 9.27
C VAL A 128 -4.28 -14.59 8.16
N LEU A 129 -3.59 -13.75 7.41
CA LEU A 129 -2.73 -14.15 6.27
C LEU A 129 -1.29 -14.37 6.73
N ARG A 130 -1.09 -15.35 7.61
CA ARG A 130 0.18 -15.58 8.33
C ARG A 130 1.39 -15.77 7.41
N ARG A 131 1.21 -16.36 6.23
CA ARG A 131 2.31 -16.60 5.29
C ARG A 131 2.53 -15.41 4.35
N CYS A 132 1.51 -14.94 3.66
CA CYS A 132 1.66 -13.83 2.70
C CYS A 132 2.01 -12.52 3.41
N ASP A 133 1.17 -12.08 4.33
CA ASP A 133 1.38 -10.82 5.04
C ASP A 133 2.52 -10.92 6.07
N GLY A 134 2.73 -12.13 6.63
CA GLY A 134 3.91 -12.41 7.44
C GLY A 134 5.21 -12.24 6.66
N LEU A 135 5.29 -12.75 5.41
CA LEU A 135 6.44 -12.54 4.54
C LEU A 135 6.69 -11.05 4.28
N PHE A 136 5.63 -10.29 3.94
CA PHE A 136 5.76 -8.85 3.72
C PHE A 136 6.30 -8.13 4.95
N ARG A 137 5.73 -8.40 6.13
CA ARG A 137 6.21 -7.84 7.41
C ARG A 137 7.67 -8.17 7.66
N ASP A 138 8.02 -9.46 7.60
CA ASP A 138 9.34 -9.94 8.03
C ASP A 138 10.44 -9.42 7.10
N VAL A 139 10.22 -9.44 5.79
CA VAL A 139 11.14 -8.90 4.79
C VAL A 139 11.27 -7.37 4.90
N ALA A 140 10.14 -6.66 5.10
CA ALA A 140 10.20 -5.22 5.33
C ALA A 140 10.97 -4.88 6.60
N MET A 141 10.73 -5.59 7.70
CA MET A 141 11.47 -5.42 8.96
C MET A 141 12.98 -5.71 8.79
N GLU A 142 13.33 -6.71 7.99
CA GLU A 142 14.75 -7.01 7.70
C GLU A 142 15.42 -5.85 6.96
N VAL A 143 14.79 -5.33 5.91
CA VAL A 143 15.31 -4.18 5.15
C VAL A 143 15.44 -2.94 6.02
N LEU A 144 14.42 -2.64 6.83
CA LEU A 144 14.39 -1.44 7.67
C LEU A 144 15.46 -1.46 8.77
N LYS A 145 15.96 -2.64 9.18
CA LYS A 145 17.12 -2.75 10.10
C LYS A 145 18.42 -2.21 9.50
N GLU A 146 18.54 -2.13 8.18
CA GLU A 146 19.70 -1.52 7.50
C GLU A 146 19.73 0.02 7.68
N TYR A 147 18.63 0.61 8.17
CA TYR A 147 18.45 2.06 8.37
C TYR A 147 18.25 2.39 9.86
N PRO A 148 19.33 2.45 10.67
CA PRO A 148 19.25 2.54 12.13
C PRO A 148 18.57 3.82 12.64
N ASP A 149 18.53 4.84 11.82
CA ASP A 149 17.88 6.13 12.13
C ASP A 149 16.38 6.15 11.86
N VAL A 150 15.84 5.12 11.22
CA VAL A 150 14.41 4.95 10.94
C VAL A 150 13.75 4.18 12.07
N LYS A 151 12.70 4.75 12.65
CA LYS A 151 11.84 4.05 13.60
C LYS A 151 10.88 3.13 12.84
N VAL A 152 10.63 1.95 13.38
CA VAL A 152 9.76 0.96 12.74
C VAL A 152 8.72 0.44 13.72
N GLU A 153 7.49 0.34 13.26
CA GLU A 153 6.41 -0.34 13.95
C GLU A 153 5.59 -1.18 12.98
N THR A 154 4.92 -2.20 13.50
CA THR A 154 3.94 -3.00 12.75
C THR A 154 2.54 -2.70 13.27
N CYS A 155 1.55 -2.72 12.38
CA CYS A 155 0.17 -2.47 12.72
C CYS A 155 -0.73 -3.42 11.92
N ILE A 156 -1.70 -4.05 12.59
CA ILE A 156 -2.77 -4.77 11.89
C ILE A 156 -3.58 -3.75 11.08
N VAL A 157 -3.86 -4.05 9.82
CA VAL A 157 -4.41 -3.10 8.86
C VAL A 157 -5.73 -2.45 9.33
N ASP A 158 -6.62 -3.19 9.99
CA ASP A 158 -7.86 -2.65 10.57
C ASP A 158 -7.59 -1.65 11.70
N ALA A 159 -6.60 -1.92 12.56
CA ALA A 159 -6.15 -0.97 13.58
C ALA A 159 -5.48 0.26 12.95
N LEU A 160 -4.78 0.08 11.81
CA LEU A 160 -4.24 1.19 11.04
C LEU A 160 -5.36 2.10 10.50
N PHE A 161 -6.42 1.54 9.91
CA PHE A 161 -7.59 2.33 9.47
C PHE A 161 -8.20 3.12 10.61
N HIS A 162 -8.43 2.47 11.76
CA HIS A 162 -8.92 3.17 12.94
C HIS A 162 -8.01 4.32 13.35
N ARG A 163 -6.68 4.09 13.36
CA ARG A 163 -5.67 5.09 13.72
C ARG A 163 -5.65 6.27 12.74
N MET A 164 -5.86 6.04 11.45
CA MET A 164 -5.94 7.09 10.43
C MET A 164 -7.09 8.06 10.68
N VAL A 165 -8.19 7.57 11.25
CA VAL A 165 -9.35 8.42 11.60
C VAL A 165 -9.19 9.07 12.98
N THR A 166 -8.66 8.34 13.96
CA THR A 166 -8.63 8.80 15.36
C THR A 166 -7.37 9.56 15.74
N ASN A 167 -6.24 9.23 15.13
CA ASN A 167 -4.94 9.86 15.41
C ASN A 167 -4.00 9.86 14.18
N PRO A 168 -4.38 10.48 13.05
CA PRO A 168 -3.58 10.49 11.82
C PRO A 168 -2.21 11.14 11.98
N ARG A 169 -2.09 12.11 12.90
CA ARG A 169 -0.80 12.78 13.20
C ARG A 169 0.24 11.84 13.80
N SER A 170 -0.15 10.66 14.28
CA SER A 170 0.81 9.67 14.77
C SER A 170 1.58 8.97 13.64
N LEU A 171 1.07 8.99 12.43
CA LEU A 171 1.67 8.40 11.24
C LEU A 171 2.76 9.31 10.63
N ASP A 172 3.64 8.71 9.83
CA ASP A 172 4.65 9.44 9.05
C ASP A 172 4.81 8.77 7.67
N VAL A 173 5.47 7.63 7.56
CA VAL A 173 5.49 6.80 6.35
C VAL A 173 4.72 5.51 6.63
N VAL A 174 3.73 5.18 5.81
CA VAL A 174 2.90 3.99 5.95
C VAL A 174 3.20 3.04 4.80
N LEU A 175 3.79 1.87 5.09
CA LEU A 175 4.18 0.87 4.11
C LEU A 175 3.14 -0.25 4.06
N LEU A 176 2.60 -0.54 2.87
CA LEU A 176 1.47 -1.44 2.67
C LEU A 176 1.63 -2.36 1.45
N PRO A 177 1.14 -3.61 1.53
CA PRO A 177 0.79 -4.41 0.36
C PRO A 177 -0.19 -3.68 -0.57
N ASN A 178 -0.28 -4.13 -1.80
CA ASN A 178 -0.98 -3.43 -2.87
C ASN A 178 -2.46 -3.15 -2.56
N LEU A 179 -3.25 -4.17 -2.26
CA LEU A 179 -4.69 -4.00 -2.02
C LEU A 179 -4.97 -3.10 -0.81
N TYR A 180 -4.28 -3.31 0.30
CA TYR A 180 -4.49 -2.46 1.48
C TYR A 180 -4.06 -1.03 1.22
N GLY A 181 -2.96 -0.84 0.48
CA GLY A 181 -2.49 0.47 0.07
C GLY A 181 -3.51 1.21 -0.78
N ASP A 182 -4.20 0.53 -1.68
CA ASP A 182 -5.26 1.13 -2.49
C ASP A 182 -6.42 1.64 -1.63
N ILE A 183 -6.98 0.76 -0.81
CA ILE A 183 -8.12 1.11 0.04
C ILE A 183 -7.77 2.23 1.03
N VAL A 184 -6.58 2.15 1.64
CA VAL A 184 -6.11 3.15 2.61
C VAL A 184 -5.90 4.53 1.97
N THR A 185 -5.44 4.58 0.72
CA THR A 185 -5.20 5.87 0.05
C THR A 185 -6.47 6.68 -0.16
N ASP A 186 -7.59 6.04 -0.41
CA ASP A 186 -8.88 6.73 -0.58
C ASP A 186 -9.37 7.32 0.75
N VAL A 187 -9.20 6.60 1.86
CA VAL A 187 -9.48 7.15 3.19
C VAL A 187 -8.54 8.32 3.51
N ALA A 188 -7.26 8.20 3.16
CA ALA A 188 -6.27 9.26 3.38
C ALA A 188 -6.56 10.52 2.54
N ALA A 189 -7.12 10.36 1.33
CA ALA A 189 -7.49 11.48 0.47
C ALA A 189 -8.52 12.41 1.13
N GLU A 190 -9.44 11.86 1.93
CA GLU A 190 -10.44 12.65 2.63
C GLU A 190 -9.83 13.61 3.67
N HIS A 191 -8.63 13.33 4.18
CA HIS A 191 -7.95 14.23 5.11
C HIS A 191 -7.45 15.54 4.46
N GLN A 192 -7.32 15.54 3.13
CA GLN A 192 -6.75 16.67 2.38
C GLN A 192 -7.70 17.32 1.37
N GLY A 193 -8.98 16.95 1.38
CA GLY A 193 -10.00 17.58 0.52
C GLY A 193 -10.72 16.62 -0.43
N GLY A 194 -10.50 15.31 -0.29
CA GLY A 194 -11.14 14.27 -1.09
C GLY A 194 -10.29 13.80 -2.28
N LEU A 195 -10.83 12.83 -3.03
CA LEU A 195 -10.14 12.15 -4.13
C LEU A 195 -9.60 13.11 -5.21
N GLY A 196 -10.31 14.20 -5.51
CA GLY A 196 -9.88 15.18 -6.51
C GLY A 196 -8.62 15.97 -6.15
N THR A 197 -8.13 15.87 -4.91
CA THR A 197 -6.89 16.51 -4.43
C THR A 197 -5.77 15.50 -4.16
N ALA A 198 -6.05 14.21 -4.36
CA ALA A 198 -5.14 13.12 -4.05
C ALA A 198 -4.14 12.90 -5.19
N SER A 199 -2.99 13.54 -5.11
CA SER A 199 -1.89 13.28 -6.04
C SER A 199 -1.24 11.93 -5.79
N SER A 200 -0.71 11.31 -6.85
CA SER A 200 0.08 10.09 -6.75
C SER A 200 1.29 10.08 -7.66
N SER A 201 2.29 9.31 -7.27
CA SER A 201 3.38 8.93 -8.16
C SER A 201 3.61 7.43 -8.13
N ASN A 202 3.75 6.82 -9.30
CA ASN A 202 4.16 5.43 -9.45
C ASN A 202 5.62 5.42 -9.85
N LEU A 203 6.48 4.88 -9.01
CA LEU A 203 7.93 4.97 -9.14
C LEU A 203 8.56 3.60 -9.35
N GLY A 204 9.53 3.55 -10.24
CA GLY A 204 10.41 2.43 -10.49
C GLY A 204 11.84 2.90 -10.66
N ASN A 205 12.78 1.99 -10.87
CA ASN A 205 14.20 2.34 -10.98
C ASN A 205 14.53 3.27 -12.17
N LYS A 206 13.75 3.22 -13.25
CA LYS A 206 14.02 3.97 -14.48
C LYS A 206 12.84 4.83 -14.94
N TYR A 207 11.65 4.53 -14.47
CA TYR A 207 10.42 5.16 -14.94
C TYR A 207 9.63 5.70 -13.77
N ALA A 208 8.95 6.81 -13.99
CA ALA A 208 8.01 7.39 -13.06
C ALA A 208 6.77 7.86 -13.80
N MET A 209 5.60 7.71 -13.17
CA MET A 209 4.34 8.22 -13.64
C MET A 209 3.70 9.03 -12.51
N PHE A 210 3.18 10.20 -12.85
CA PHE A 210 2.49 11.08 -11.92
C PHE A 210 1.03 11.19 -12.32
N GLU A 211 0.16 11.11 -11.32
CA GLU A 211 -1.30 11.21 -11.45
C GLU A 211 -1.82 12.28 -10.51
N ALA A 212 -2.89 12.93 -10.91
CA ALA A 212 -3.63 13.90 -10.10
C ALA A 212 -5.12 13.54 -10.07
#